data_b950c29aba0e74b05939175fa1f3de28
#
_entry.id   b950c29aba0e74b05939175fa1f3de28
#
_cell.length_a   1.000
_cell.length_b   1.000
_cell.length_c   1.000
_cell.angle_alpha   90.00
_cell.angle_beta   90.00
_cell.angle_gamma   90.00
#
_symmetry.space_group_name_H-M   'P 1'
#
loop_
_entity.id
_entity.type
_entity.pdbx_description
1 polymer ?
#
loop_
_entity_poly.entity_id
_entity_poly.type
_entity_poly.pdbx_seq_one_letter_code
_entity_poly.pdbx_strand_id
1 'polypeptide(L)'
;MNIKFIIIVLGEPYSIFSEILGKYFSKNKKFKKKIIIIGSKKLFKDQLNRLNYIFPINEIANFKEAKKNTVNIINIEFSYNKIFTKISNNSNKYIEESFKMSLEIIKKYKNRFVLINGPVSKKTFLNKKYPGITEYLSKKTRSKNEIMLIYNNTLSVSPLTTHIPIKYVAKKIKKKKIYENLCNINQFYKDVLRKKMKCAVLGLNPHCETSDKYSEEDKAIIPAIKNLKNKGLKVDGPFSADTFFLKKNIKNYNLVLGMYHDQVLAPIKTLFNFKAINITIGLPFIRISPDHGPNSDMVGKNKSDPSSFFYAMEFVNRLN
;
A
#
# COMPACT_ATOMS: atom_id res chain seq x y z
N MET A 1 -3.10 2.54 19.05
CA MET A 1 -3.04 3.81 18.23
C MET A 1 -4.40 4.49 18.34
N ASN A 2 -4.45 5.81 18.43
CA ASN A 2 -5.74 6.54 18.44
C ASN A 2 -5.90 7.28 17.10
N ILE A 3 -6.23 6.53 16.06
CA ILE A 3 -6.35 7.08 14.69
C ILE A 3 -7.65 7.88 14.57
N LYS A 4 -7.53 9.19 14.39
CA LYS A 4 -8.67 10.12 14.29
C LYS A 4 -8.89 10.67 12.88
N PHE A 5 -7.84 10.64 12.04
CA PHE A 5 -7.83 11.29 10.75
C PHE A 5 -7.32 10.34 9.65
N ILE A 6 -7.88 10.52 8.47
CA ILE A 6 -7.41 9.91 7.23
C ILE A 6 -6.91 11.04 6.33
N ILE A 7 -5.63 11.04 6.00
CA ILE A 7 -5.07 11.91 4.97
C ILE A 7 -5.08 11.15 3.65
N ILE A 8 -5.67 11.75 2.63
CA ILE A 8 -5.71 11.22 1.27
C ILE A 8 -4.94 12.19 0.37
N VAL A 9 -3.77 11.78 -0.12
CA VAL A 9 -3.01 12.54 -1.12
C VAL A 9 -3.50 12.14 -2.50
N LEU A 10 -3.96 13.10 -3.31
CA LEU A 10 -4.52 12.82 -4.64
C LEU A 10 -3.49 12.18 -5.59
N GLY A 11 -2.20 12.51 -5.43
CA GLY A 11 -1.14 11.98 -6.29
C GLY A 11 -1.18 12.57 -7.70
N GLU A 12 -1.08 11.72 -8.71
CA GLU A 12 -1.11 12.14 -10.11
C GLU A 12 -2.48 12.74 -10.47
N PRO A 13 -2.54 14.03 -10.85
CA PRO A 13 -3.80 14.72 -11.12
C PRO A 13 -4.55 14.14 -12.33
N TYR A 14 -3.82 13.57 -13.28
CA TYR A 14 -4.38 12.93 -14.46
C TYR A 14 -4.40 11.40 -14.32
N SER A 15 -4.98 10.94 -13.22
CA SER A 15 -5.19 9.53 -12.93
C SER A 15 -6.67 9.22 -12.71
N ILE A 16 -7.00 7.94 -12.60
CA ILE A 16 -8.36 7.49 -12.27
C ILE A 16 -8.77 7.78 -10.82
N PHE A 17 -7.91 8.38 -10.00
CA PHE A 17 -8.15 8.43 -8.56
C PHE A 17 -9.28 9.39 -8.17
N SER A 18 -9.46 10.51 -8.88
CA SER A 18 -10.62 11.39 -8.69
C SER A 18 -11.95 10.66 -8.94
N GLU A 19 -12.00 9.81 -9.98
CA GLU A 19 -13.16 8.97 -10.28
C GLU A 19 -13.43 7.97 -9.15
N ILE A 20 -12.40 7.29 -8.67
CA ILE A 20 -12.50 6.34 -7.56
C ILE A 20 -13.03 7.01 -6.29
N LEU A 21 -12.51 8.20 -5.96
CA LEU A 21 -12.98 8.99 -4.83
C LEU A 21 -14.42 9.46 -5.04
N GLY A 22 -14.76 9.88 -6.26
CA GLY A 22 -16.13 10.24 -6.64
C GLY A 22 -17.12 9.09 -6.40
N LYS A 23 -16.80 7.89 -6.86
CA LYS A 23 -17.59 6.67 -6.62
C LYS A 23 -17.74 6.33 -5.14
N TYR A 24 -16.69 6.56 -4.34
CA TYR A 24 -16.75 6.29 -2.91
C TYR A 24 -17.59 7.33 -2.15
N PHE A 25 -17.29 8.62 -2.33
CA PHE A 25 -17.92 9.68 -1.54
C PHE A 25 -19.38 9.96 -1.94
N SER A 26 -19.77 9.70 -3.17
CA SER A 26 -21.18 9.79 -3.55
C SER A 26 -22.07 8.74 -2.86
N LYS A 27 -21.51 7.55 -2.56
CA LYS A 27 -22.23 6.47 -1.90
C LYS A 27 -22.11 6.51 -0.37
N ASN A 28 -21.09 7.15 0.19
CA ASN A 28 -20.80 7.14 1.62
C ASN A 28 -20.82 8.56 2.16
N LYS A 29 -21.81 8.87 3.00
CA LYS A 29 -21.99 10.19 3.62
C LYS A 29 -21.58 10.26 5.09
N LYS A 30 -21.37 9.10 5.75
CA LYS A 30 -20.96 9.01 7.16
C LYS A 30 -19.57 8.39 7.27
N PHE A 31 -18.68 9.06 8.00
CA PHE A 31 -17.29 8.62 8.17
C PHE A 31 -16.97 8.45 9.66
N LYS A 32 -16.39 7.31 10.03
CA LYS A 32 -15.93 7.09 11.40
C LYS A 32 -14.81 8.04 11.80
N LYS A 33 -13.95 8.43 10.86
CA LYS A 33 -12.79 9.30 11.06
C LYS A 33 -12.93 10.56 10.19
N LYS A 34 -12.27 11.64 10.56
CA LYS A 34 -12.23 12.85 9.74
C LYS A 34 -11.35 12.61 8.52
N ILE A 35 -11.86 12.94 7.34
CA ILE A 35 -11.17 12.77 6.06
C ILE A 35 -10.61 14.11 5.61
N ILE A 36 -9.34 14.12 5.22
CA ILE A 36 -8.63 15.29 4.71
C ILE A 36 -7.96 14.89 3.41
N ILE A 37 -8.40 15.48 2.33
CA ILE A 37 -7.76 15.37 1.02
C ILE A 37 -6.66 16.44 0.93
N ILE A 38 -5.52 16.10 0.35
CA ILE A 38 -4.46 17.05 0.00
C ILE A 38 -4.29 17.02 -1.51
N GLY A 39 -4.53 18.16 -2.16
CA GLY A 39 -4.42 18.31 -3.59
C GLY A 39 -5.20 19.52 -4.13
N SER A 40 -5.28 19.68 -5.45
CA SER A 40 -5.95 20.82 -6.07
C SER A 40 -7.47 20.69 -5.96
N LYS A 41 -8.08 21.58 -5.17
CA LYS A 41 -9.55 21.65 -5.00
C LYS A 41 -10.23 21.93 -6.33
N LYS A 42 -9.71 22.88 -7.09
CA LYS A 42 -10.30 23.31 -8.36
C LYS A 42 -10.34 22.13 -9.34
N LEU A 43 -9.18 21.52 -9.64
CA LEU A 43 -9.12 20.40 -10.58
C LEU A 43 -9.97 19.21 -10.10
N PHE A 44 -9.88 18.88 -8.80
CA PHE A 44 -10.66 17.77 -8.24
C PHE A 44 -12.17 17.98 -8.43
N LYS A 45 -12.68 19.20 -8.12
CA LYS A 45 -14.10 19.52 -8.34
C LYS A 45 -14.49 19.46 -9.82
N ASP A 46 -13.66 19.99 -10.73
CA ASP A 46 -13.94 19.99 -12.16
C ASP A 46 -13.97 18.56 -12.72
N GLN A 47 -13.06 17.68 -12.25
CA GLN A 47 -13.05 16.26 -12.61
C GLN A 47 -14.30 15.53 -12.10
N LEU A 48 -14.70 15.78 -10.86
CA LEU A 48 -15.91 15.20 -10.27
C LEU A 48 -17.18 15.66 -11.02
N ASN A 49 -17.29 16.94 -11.30
CA ASN A 49 -18.42 17.51 -12.05
C ASN A 49 -18.52 16.87 -13.45
N ARG A 50 -17.39 16.73 -14.16
CA ARG A 50 -17.34 16.10 -15.48
C ARG A 50 -17.75 14.62 -15.45
N LEU A 51 -17.57 13.96 -14.31
CA LEU A 51 -17.93 12.56 -14.09
C LEU A 51 -19.31 12.40 -13.41
N ASN A 52 -20.04 13.51 -13.20
CA ASN A 52 -21.36 13.56 -12.54
C ASN A 52 -21.35 13.08 -11.08
N TYR A 53 -20.24 13.36 -10.34
CA TYR A 53 -20.16 13.12 -8.91
C TYR A 53 -20.27 14.43 -8.14
N ILE A 54 -21.34 14.60 -7.35
CA ILE A 54 -21.61 15.81 -6.58
C ILE A 54 -21.69 15.45 -5.09
N PHE A 55 -20.83 16.08 -4.30
CA PHE A 55 -20.87 16.03 -2.84
C PHE A 55 -20.18 17.25 -2.22
N PRO A 56 -20.50 17.64 -0.98
CA PRO A 56 -19.90 18.80 -0.33
C PRO A 56 -18.39 18.60 -0.09
N ILE A 57 -17.59 19.59 -0.51
CA ILE A 57 -16.15 19.65 -0.25
C ILE A 57 -15.89 20.95 0.54
N ASN A 58 -15.36 20.78 1.77
CA ASN A 58 -15.02 21.87 2.67
C ASN A 58 -13.52 22.17 2.56
N GLU A 59 -13.16 23.35 2.09
CA GLU A 59 -11.77 23.81 2.08
C GLU A 59 -11.36 24.21 3.49
N ILE A 60 -10.18 23.81 3.90
CA ILE A 60 -9.59 24.09 5.21
C ILE A 60 -8.14 24.55 5.04
N ALA A 61 -7.72 25.51 5.86
CA ALA A 61 -6.33 25.95 5.89
C ALA A 61 -5.44 24.97 6.66
N ASN A 62 -6.00 24.31 7.68
CA ASN A 62 -5.27 23.32 8.49
C ASN A 62 -6.19 22.16 8.93
N PHE A 63 -5.59 21.02 9.30
CA PHE A 63 -6.33 19.81 9.64
C PHE A 63 -7.23 19.94 10.90
N LYS A 64 -6.99 20.92 11.79
CA LYS A 64 -7.80 21.12 12.99
C LYS A 64 -9.22 21.58 12.66
N GLU A 65 -9.38 22.29 11.54
CA GLU A 65 -10.66 22.79 11.00
C GLU A 65 -11.51 21.68 10.35
N ALA A 66 -10.93 20.47 10.20
CA ALA A 66 -11.63 19.38 9.55
C ALA A 66 -12.94 19.02 10.27
N LYS A 67 -14.05 19.01 9.54
CA LYS A 67 -15.36 18.63 9.99
C LYS A 67 -15.58 17.13 9.82
N LYS A 68 -16.35 16.52 10.72
CA LYS A 68 -16.76 15.13 10.62
C LYS A 68 -17.86 14.98 9.55
N ASN A 69 -17.92 13.83 8.91
CA ASN A 69 -18.90 13.52 7.85
C ASN A 69 -18.86 14.49 6.66
N THR A 70 -17.73 15.12 6.43
CA THR A 70 -17.49 16.05 5.32
C THR A 70 -16.17 15.69 4.68
N VAL A 71 -16.08 15.81 3.37
CA VAL A 71 -14.83 15.73 2.64
C VAL A 71 -14.10 17.06 2.81
N ASN A 72 -13.07 17.08 3.64
CA ASN A 72 -12.25 18.28 3.83
C ASN A 72 -11.07 18.23 2.85
N ILE A 73 -10.66 19.39 2.34
CA ILE A 73 -9.52 19.50 1.43
C ILE A 73 -8.58 20.63 1.86
N ILE A 74 -7.29 20.32 1.94
CA ILE A 74 -6.21 21.31 1.99
C ILE A 74 -5.76 21.52 0.55
N ASN A 75 -5.97 22.74 0.05
CA ASN A 75 -5.67 23.07 -1.34
C ASN A 75 -4.16 23.15 -1.59
N ILE A 76 -3.73 22.51 -2.67
CA ILE A 76 -2.41 22.68 -3.28
C ILE A 76 -2.65 23.19 -4.69
N GLU A 77 -2.10 24.35 -5.00
CA GLU A 77 -2.32 25.00 -6.30
C GLU A 77 -1.76 24.15 -7.44
N PHE A 78 -2.57 24.02 -8.48
CA PHE A 78 -2.20 23.34 -9.72
C PHE A 78 -2.87 24.01 -10.92
N SER A 79 -2.08 24.57 -11.81
CA SER A 79 -2.55 25.17 -13.06
C SER A 79 -2.75 24.12 -14.13
N TYR A 80 -3.88 24.13 -14.80
CA TYR A 80 -4.23 23.20 -15.88
C TYR A 80 -5.08 23.86 -16.96
N ASN A 81 -4.91 23.39 -18.19
CA ASN A 81 -5.71 23.85 -19.34
C ASN A 81 -6.84 22.87 -19.69
N LYS A 82 -6.66 21.58 -19.37
CA LYS A 82 -7.64 20.52 -19.61
C LYS A 82 -7.89 19.74 -18.34
N ILE A 83 -9.16 19.44 -18.07
CA ILE A 83 -9.59 18.67 -16.89
C ILE A 83 -8.99 17.25 -16.90
N PHE A 84 -8.93 16.63 -18.07
CA PHE A 84 -8.29 15.35 -18.30
C PHE A 84 -7.31 15.49 -19.46
N THR A 85 -6.06 15.06 -19.25
CA THR A 85 -5.01 15.05 -20.27
C THR A 85 -3.96 13.98 -19.96
N LYS A 86 -2.97 13.85 -20.82
CA LYS A 86 -1.85 12.91 -20.63
C LYS A 86 -0.97 13.37 -19.47
N ILE A 87 -0.45 12.38 -18.73
CA ILE A 87 0.50 12.61 -17.64
C ILE A 87 1.79 13.22 -18.21
N SER A 88 2.28 14.24 -17.53
CA SER A 88 3.52 14.94 -17.90
C SER A 88 4.32 15.35 -16.67
N ASN A 89 5.50 15.91 -16.87
CA ASN A 89 6.34 16.42 -15.78
C ASN A 89 5.76 17.66 -15.09
N ASN A 90 4.77 18.32 -15.69
CA ASN A 90 4.15 19.54 -15.13
C ASN A 90 3.47 19.27 -13.78
N SER A 91 3.03 18.03 -13.52
CA SER A 91 2.44 17.62 -12.25
C SER A 91 3.44 17.35 -11.13
N ASN A 92 4.73 17.24 -11.44
CA ASN A 92 5.73 16.76 -10.46
C ASN A 92 5.84 17.66 -9.22
N LYS A 93 5.90 18.98 -9.41
CA LYS A 93 5.97 19.95 -8.31
C LYS A 93 4.74 19.86 -7.41
N TYR A 94 3.56 19.83 -8.01
CA TYR A 94 2.29 19.69 -7.31
C TYR A 94 2.23 18.39 -6.48
N ILE A 95 2.65 17.27 -7.07
CA ILE A 95 2.67 15.97 -6.37
C ILE A 95 3.66 16.02 -5.19
N GLU A 96 4.84 16.61 -5.39
CA GLU A 96 5.85 16.74 -4.33
C GLU A 96 5.35 17.61 -3.18
N GLU A 97 4.73 18.76 -3.47
CA GLU A 97 4.14 19.66 -2.47
C GLU A 97 3.00 18.97 -1.70
N SER A 98 2.15 18.21 -2.39
CA SER A 98 1.08 17.43 -1.76
C SER A 98 1.61 16.40 -0.76
N PHE A 99 2.65 15.66 -1.12
CA PHE A 99 3.31 14.73 -0.20
C PHE A 99 4.05 15.44 0.93
N LYS A 100 4.76 16.54 0.65
CA LYS A 100 5.45 17.34 1.66
C LYS A 100 4.47 17.82 2.72
N MET A 101 3.36 18.43 2.34
CA MET A 101 2.30 18.88 3.26
C MET A 101 1.78 17.71 4.11
N SER A 102 1.49 16.57 3.50
CA SER A 102 0.99 15.39 4.23
C SER A 102 1.98 14.89 5.28
N LEU A 103 3.26 14.82 4.92
CA LEU A 103 4.32 14.34 5.81
C LEU A 103 4.60 15.31 6.97
N GLU A 104 4.51 16.61 6.75
CA GLU A 104 4.66 17.65 7.79
C GLU A 104 3.54 17.52 8.84
N ILE A 105 2.28 17.36 8.40
CA ILE A 105 1.14 17.13 9.29
C ILE A 105 1.35 15.86 10.12
N ILE A 106 1.67 14.75 9.46
CA ILE A 106 1.85 13.44 10.12
C ILE A 106 3.02 13.47 11.10
N LYS A 107 4.15 14.11 10.74
CA LYS A 107 5.33 14.21 11.60
C LYS A 107 5.02 14.94 12.89
N LYS A 108 4.25 16.04 12.82
CA LYS A 108 3.88 16.85 13.98
C LYS A 108 2.92 16.14 14.94
N TYR A 109 2.04 15.26 14.41
CA TYR A 109 0.93 14.65 15.16
C TYR A 109 0.90 13.13 15.01
N LYS A 110 2.03 12.48 15.27
CA LYS A 110 2.21 11.01 15.19
C LYS A 110 1.04 10.22 15.80
N ASN A 111 0.76 9.04 15.25
CA ASN A 111 -0.24 8.09 15.74
C ASN A 111 -1.71 8.55 15.68
N ARG A 112 -2.02 9.67 15.02
CA ARG A 112 -3.39 10.15 14.81
C ARG A 112 -3.86 9.99 13.38
N PHE A 113 -2.93 9.72 12.45
CA PHE A 113 -3.18 9.75 11.02
C PHE A 113 -2.88 8.41 10.36
N VAL A 114 -3.71 8.07 9.37
CA VAL A 114 -3.37 7.11 8.32
C VAL A 114 -3.20 7.89 7.01
N LEU A 115 -2.16 7.56 6.26
CA LEU A 115 -1.94 8.10 4.92
C LEU A 115 -2.48 7.12 3.89
N ILE A 116 -3.41 7.57 3.06
CA ILE A 116 -3.79 6.89 1.81
C ILE A 116 -3.29 7.77 0.67
N ASN A 117 -2.54 7.22 -0.26
CA ASN A 117 -2.13 7.98 -1.43
C ASN A 117 -2.72 7.40 -2.71
N GLY A 118 -3.13 8.28 -3.60
CA GLY A 118 -3.43 7.98 -4.98
C GLY A 118 -2.17 7.55 -5.75
N PRO A 119 -2.33 7.08 -6.97
CA PRO A 119 -1.24 6.62 -7.80
C PRO A 119 -0.31 7.77 -8.21
N VAL A 120 0.94 7.43 -8.53
CA VAL A 120 1.91 8.36 -9.12
C VAL A 120 2.55 7.72 -10.34
N SER A 121 2.97 8.55 -11.28
CA SER A 121 3.67 8.07 -12.47
C SER A 121 5.12 7.70 -12.16
N LYS A 122 5.50 6.46 -12.48
CA LYS A 122 6.90 6.02 -12.37
C LYS A 122 7.81 6.71 -13.40
N LYS A 123 7.27 7.02 -14.58
CA LYS A 123 8.04 7.62 -15.68
C LYS A 123 8.34 9.10 -15.45
N THR A 124 7.37 9.87 -14.92
CA THR A 124 7.48 11.32 -14.71
C THR A 124 7.91 11.65 -13.30
N PHE A 125 7.04 11.47 -12.32
CA PHE A 125 7.29 11.90 -10.93
C PHE A 125 8.45 11.18 -10.27
N LEU A 126 8.49 9.84 -10.35
CA LEU A 126 9.60 9.08 -9.75
C LEU A 126 10.88 9.15 -10.60
N ASN A 127 10.74 9.40 -11.90
CA ASN A 127 11.82 9.68 -12.86
C ASN A 127 13.06 8.79 -12.67
N LYS A 128 12.85 7.48 -12.54
CA LYS A 128 13.91 6.48 -12.28
C LYS A 128 14.75 6.70 -11.02
N LYS A 129 14.52 7.80 -10.26
CA LYS A 129 15.20 8.08 -8.97
C LYS A 129 14.75 7.16 -7.86
N TYR A 130 13.52 6.67 -7.96
CA TYR A 130 12.90 5.74 -7.01
C TYR A 130 12.21 4.62 -7.76
N PRO A 131 12.38 3.35 -7.32
CA PRO A 131 11.67 2.19 -7.88
C PRO A 131 10.14 2.31 -7.75
N GLY A 132 9.68 2.95 -6.67
CA GLY A 132 8.27 3.16 -6.38
C GLY A 132 8.04 4.28 -5.37
N ILE A 133 6.75 4.54 -5.09
CA ILE A 133 6.33 5.54 -4.10
C ILE A 133 6.71 5.12 -2.67
N THR A 134 6.82 3.84 -2.39
CA THR A 134 7.26 3.31 -1.10
C THR A 134 8.68 3.76 -0.78
N GLU A 135 9.61 3.59 -1.71
CA GLU A 135 11.01 3.99 -1.57
C GLU A 135 11.16 5.52 -1.52
N TYR A 136 10.31 6.26 -2.27
CA TYR A 136 10.24 7.72 -2.16
C TYR A 136 9.86 8.17 -0.73
N LEU A 137 8.78 7.62 -0.18
CA LEU A 137 8.33 7.94 1.17
C LEU A 137 9.34 7.51 2.24
N SER A 138 9.93 6.33 2.09
CA SER A 138 10.98 5.81 2.98
C SER A 138 12.16 6.78 3.05
N LYS A 139 12.64 7.27 1.90
CA LYS A 139 13.71 8.29 1.87
C LYS A 139 13.30 9.60 2.50
N LYS A 140 12.09 10.13 2.19
CA LYS A 140 11.58 11.39 2.76
C LYS A 140 11.38 11.31 4.29
N THR A 141 11.10 10.13 4.82
CA THR A 141 10.92 9.89 6.27
C THR A 141 12.18 9.36 6.97
N ARG A 142 13.27 9.14 6.24
CA ARG A 142 14.51 8.51 6.73
C ARG A 142 14.26 7.13 7.34
N SER A 143 13.25 6.43 6.81
CA SER A 143 12.93 5.07 7.24
C SER A 143 13.87 4.05 6.58
N LYS A 144 14.06 2.92 7.25
CA LYS A 144 14.85 1.79 6.75
C LYS A 144 14.01 0.53 6.88
N ASN A 145 14.24 -0.44 6.00
CA ASN A 145 13.59 -1.75 6.05
C ASN A 145 12.06 -1.68 5.86
N GLU A 146 11.62 -0.90 4.87
CA GLU A 146 10.23 -0.90 4.44
C GLU A 146 9.82 -2.28 3.89
N ILE A 147 8.65 -2.73 4.31
CA ILE A 147 8.09 -4.04 3.95
C ILE A 147 6.76 -3.82 3.25
N MET A 148 6.58 -4.45 2.11
CA MET A 148 5.31 -4.51 1.40
C MET A 148 4.45 -5.62 2.01
N LEU A 149 3.29 -5.27 2.52
CA LEU A 149 2.25 -6.20 2.93
C LEU A 149 1.02 -6.00 2.05
N ILE A 150 0.71 -6.97 1.22
CA ILE A 150 -0.57 -7.03 0.51
C ILE A 150 -1.56 -7.69 1.45
N TYR A 151 -2.36 -6.84 2.07
CA TYR A 151 -3.30 -7.25 3.11
C TYR A 151 -4.66 -7.61 2.53
N ASN A 152 -5.12 -8.78 2.89
CA ASN A 152 -6.50 -9.22 2.77
C ASN A 152 -6.95 -9.82 4.12
N ASN A 153 -8.22 -9.73 4.46
CA ASN A 153 -8.72 -10.22 5.76
C ASN A 153 -8.53 -11.73 5.98
N THR A 154 -8.52 -12.50 4.90
CA THR A 154 -8.39 -13.96 4.94
C THR A 154 -6.93 -14.38 4.89
N LEU A 155 -6.18 -13.91 3.88
CA LEU A 155 -4.79 -14.25 3.66
C LEU A 155 -4.04 -13.05 3.13
N SER A 156 -3.05 -12.60 3.86
CA SER A 156 -2.11 -11.56 3.41
C SER A 156 -0.86 -12.16 2.83
N VAL A 157 -0.16 -11.43 1.98
CA VAL A 157 1.13 -11.87 1.46
C VAL A 157 2.16 -10.76 1.55
N SER A 158 3.43 -11.14 1.69
CA SER A 158 4.56 -10.22 1.68
C SER A 158 5.69 -10.82 0.84
N PRO A 159 6.13 -10.13 -0.23
CA PRO A 159 7.33 -10.55 -0.96
C PRO A 159 8.58 -10.04 -0.23
N LEU A 160 9.57 -10.91 -0.04
CA LEU A 160 10.86 -10.55 0.55
C LEU A 160 11.66 -9.59 -0.34
N THR A 161 11.54 -9.77 -1.66
CA THR A 161 12.11 -8.88 -2.67
C THR A 161 10.99 -8.31 -3.55
N THR A 162 11.04 -6.98 -3.75
CA THR A 162 10.12 -6.24 -4.60
C THR A 162 10.84 -5.78 -5.87
N HIS A 163 10.36 -4.98 -6.67
CA HIS A 163 10.81 -4.23 -7.85
C HIS A 163 12.27 -4.41 -8.32
N ILE A 164 12.83 -5.62 -8.23
CA ILE A 164 14.16 -5.96 -8.74
C ILE A 164 14.05 -7.00 -9.87
N PRO A 165 14.96 -6.98 -10.85
CA PRO A 165 15.03 -8.03 -11.87
C PRO A 165 15.21 -9.41 -11.23
N ILE A 166 14.52 -10.43 -11.78
CA ILE A 166 14.49 -11.78 -11.20
C ILE A 166 15.89 -12.40 -11.04
N LYS A 167 16.80 -12.09 -11.97
CA LYS A 167 18.22 -12.55 -11.90
C LYS A 167 18.96 -12.13 -10.63
N TYR A 168 18.46 -11.15 -9.90
CA TYR A 168 19.08 -10.67 -8.66
C TYR A 168 18.38 -11.19 -7.41
N VAL A 169 17.25 -11.89 -7.53
CA VAL A 169 16.45 -12.36 -6.40
C VAL A 169 17.27 -13.25 -5.47
N ALA A 170 17.84 -14.33 -5.98
CA ALA A 170 18.61 -15.31 -5.19
C ALA A 170 19.68 -14.63 -4.32
N LYS A 171 20.46 -13.70 -4.90
CA LYS A 171 21.51 -12.93 -4.18
C LYS A 171 20.95 -12.07 -3.03
N LYS A 172 19.66 -11.74 -3.04
CA LYS A 172 18.99 -10.91 -2.03
C LYS A 172 18.27 -11.71 -0.94
N ILE A 173 18.18 -13.04 -1.09
CA ILE A 173 17.64 -13.91 -0.06
C ILE A 173 18.71 -14.07 1.04
N LYS A 174 18.46 -13.48 2.20
CA LYS A 174 19.38 -13.50 3.34
C LYS A 174 18.62 -13.86 4.62
N LYS A 175 19.18 -14.75 5.45
CA LYS A 175 18.63 -15.14 6.75
C LYS A 175 18.21 -13.93 7.60
N LYS A 176 19.09 -12.93 7.71
CA LYS A 176 18.83 -11.70 8.47
C LYS A 176 17.60 -10.95 7.95
N LYS A 177 17.47 -10.80 6.61
CA LYS A 177 16.36 -10.08 6.00
C LYS A 177 15.02 -10.78 6.24
N ILE A 178 14.97 -12.12 6.10
CA ILE A 178 13.77 -12.92 6.39
C ILE A 178 13.36 -12.73 7.86
N TYR A 179 14.33 -12.86 8.76
CA TYR A 179 14.10 -12.72 10.19
C TYR A 179 13.57 -11.35 10.58
N GLU A 180 14.22 -10.26 10.12
CA GLU A 180 13.80 -8.89 10.42
C GLU A 180 12.43 -8.58 9.83
N ASN A 181 12.17 -8.99 8.57
CA ASN A 181 10.86 -8.77 7.95
C ASN A 181 9.73 -9.44 8.74
N LEU A 182 9.88 -10.71 9.10
CA LEU A 182 8.85 -11.43 9.82
C LEU A 182 8.68 -10.93 11.27
N CYS A 183 9.73 -10.48 11.93
CA CYS A 183 9.60 -9.80 13.22
C CYS A 183 8.80 -8.51 13.11
N ASN A 184 9.07 -7.68 12.10
CA ASN A 184 8.37 -6.42 11.89
C ASN A 184 6.90 -6.64 11.48
N ILE A 185 6.63 -7.63 10.63
CA ILE A 185 5.25 -7.99 10.26
C ILE A 185 4.50 -8.52 11.50
N ASN A 186 5.13 -9.38 12.30
CA ASN A 186 4.51 -9.88 13.54
C ASN A 186 4.16 -8.76 14.52
N GLN A 187 5.04 -7.77 14.66
CA GLN A 187 4.77 -6.59 15.48
C GLN A 187 3.58 -5.80 14.93
N PHE A 188 3.51 -5.62 13.61
CA PHE A 188 2.35 -4.97 12.95
C PHE A 188 1.05 -5.75 13.18
N TYR A 189 1.09 -7.09 13.05
CA TYR A 189 -0.07 -7.95 13.35
C TYR A 189 -0.55 -7.75 14.78
N LYS A 190 0.38 -7.71 15.74
CA LYS A 190 0.07 -7.51 17.17
C LYS A 190 -0.47 -6.11 17.45
N ASP A 191 0.21 -5.07 17.01
CA ASP A 191 -0.06 -3.68 17.42
C ASP A 191 -1.19 -3.04 16.63
N VAL A 192 -1.30 -3.35 15.35
CA VAL A 192 -2.23 -2.69 14.42
C VAL A 192 -3.43 -3.58 14.12
N LEU A 193 -3.21 -4.83 13.73
CA LEU A 193 -4.29 -5.75 13.38
C LEU A 193 -4.95 -6.40 14.59
N ARG A 194 -4.31 -6.40 15.76
CA ARG A 194 -4.75 -7.09 16.98
C ARG A 194 -5.00 -8.59 16.74
N LYS A 195 -4.18 -9.20 15.91
CA LYS A 195 -4.25 -10.61 15.50
C LYS A 195 -2.93 -11.32 15.76
N LYS A 196 -2.98 -12.62 16.01
CA LYS A 196 -1.78 -13.49 16.03
C LYS A 196 -1.38 -13.80 14.60
N MET A 197 -0.12 -13.55 14.24
CA MET A 197 0.46 -13.94 12.96
C MET A 197 0.66 -15.45 12.91
N LYS A 198 0.25 -16.10 11.81
CA LYS A 198 0.56 -17.48 11.44
C LYS A 198 1.11 -17.44 10.03
N CYS A 199 2.42 -17.57 9.89
CA CYS A 199 3.12 -17.33 8.63
C CYS A 199 3.57 -18.64 7.99
N ALA A 200 3.28 -18.78 6.70
CA ALA A 200 3.94 -19.75 5.83
C ALA A 200 5.05 -19.05 5.05
N VAL A 201 6.24 -19.64 5.03
CA VAL A 201 7.36 -19.16 4.22
C VAL A 201 7.52 -20.08 3.02
N LEU A 202 7.51 -19.50 1.83
CA LEU A 202 7.75 -20.26 0.60
C LEU A 202 9.24 -20.44 0.36
N GLY A 203 9.60 -21.52 -0.30
CA GLY A 203 10.95 -21.69 -0.86
C GLY A 203 11.15 -20.78 -2.08
N LEU A 204 12.41 -20.64 -2.50
CA LEU A 204 12.77 -19.98 -3.75
C LEU A 204 12.76 -20.99 -4.91
N ASN A 205 13.35 -22.16 -4.65
CA ASN A 205 13.57 -23.19 -5.65
C ASN A 205 12.36 -24.14 -5.77
N PRO A 206 12.18 -24.81 -6.93
CA PRO A 206 11.11 -25.77 -7.13
C PRO A 206 11.13 -26.84 -6.04
N HIS A 207 9.96 -27.17 -5.50
CA HIS A 207 9.74 -28.16 -4.43
C HIS A 207 10.54 -27.94 -3.15
N CYS A 208 11.20 -26.80 -2.99
CA CYS A 208 12.14 -26.48 -1.90
C CYS A 208 13.35 -27.41 -1.85
N GLU A 209 13.63 -28.09 -2.95
CA GLU A 209 14.69 -29.08 -3.11
C GLU A 209 15.58 -28.69 -4.30
N THR A 210 16.88 -28.82 -4.13
CA THR A 210 17.85 -28.71 -5.21
C THR A 210 18.92 -29.74 -5.02
N SER A 211 19.56 -30.17 -6.12
CA SER A 211 20.78 -30.99 -6.04
C SER A 211 21.99 -30.21 -5.50
N ASP A 212 21.86 -28.88 -5.38
CA ASP A 212 22.90 -28.01 -4.84
C ASP A 212 22.80 -27.97 -3.31
N LYS A 213 23.85 -28.50 -2.63
CA LYS A 213 24.01 -28.43 -1.16
C LYS A 213 24.06 -27.00 -0.59
N TYR A 214 24.01 -26.01 -1.43
CA TYR A 214 24.12 -24.60 -1.06
C TYR A 214 22.91 -23.77 -1.48
N SER A 215 21.74 -24.37 -1.50
CA SER A 215 20.48 -23.71 -1.85
C SER A 215 20.15 -22.50 -0.96
N GLU A 216 19.31 -21.61 -1.42
CA GLU A 216 18.78 -20.50 -0.60
C GLU A 216 17.95 -21.02 0.58
N GLU A 217 17.32 -22.19 0.42
CA GLU A 217 16.60 -22.89 1.49
C GLU A 217 17.54 -23.19 2.65
N ASP A 218 18.67 -23.85 2.38
CA ASP A 218 19.63 -24.30 3.41
C ASP A 218 20.42 -23.13 4.02
N LYS A 219 20.86 -22.19 3.19
CA LYS A 219 21.68 -21.05 3.64
C LYS A 219 20.90 -19.98 4.37
N ALA A 220 19.65 -19.76 4.02
CA ALA A 220 18.90 -18.60 4.49
C ALA A 220 17.51 -18.91 5.04
N ILE A 221 16.68 -19.67 4.31
CA ILE A 221 15.25 -19.80 4.64
C ILE A 221 15.05 -20.68 5.86
N ILE A 222 15.57 -21.91 5.86
CA ILE A 222 15.45 -22.86 6.98
C ILE A 222 16.08 -22.28 8.26
N PRO A 223 17.31 -21.73 8.23
CA PRO A 223 17.91 -21.13 9.42
C PRO A 223 17.17 -19.91 9.95
N ALA A 224 16.50 -19.13 9.07
CA ALA A 224 15.66 -18.02 9.50
C ALA A 224 14.40 -18.51 10.21
N ILE A 225 13.72 -19.52 9.65
CA ILE A 225 12.51 -20.13 10.23
C ILE A 225 12.84 -20.70 11.60
N LYS A 226 13.94 -21.44 11.73
CA LYS A 226 14.39 -22.00 13.01
C LYS A 226 14.57 -20.92 14.08
N ASN A 227 15.25 -19.81 13.73
CA ASN A 227 15.46 -18.70 14.66
C ASN A 227 14.14 -18.01 15.06
N LEU A 228 13.18 -17.89 14.12
CA LEU A 228 11.87 -17.30 14.39
C LEU A 228 11.01 -18.19 15.29
N LYS A 229 11.04 -19.52 15.08
CA LYS A 229 10.38 -20.50 15.97
C LYS A 229 10.96 -20.44 17.38
N ASN A 230 12.28 -20.39 17.52
CA ASN A 230 12.95 -20.25 18.83
C ASN A 230 12.56 -18.94 19.55
N LYS A 231 12.21 -17.90 18.80
CA LYS A 231 11.66 -16.64 19.35
C LYS A 231 10.16 -16.72 19.68
N GLY A 232 9.50 -17.85 19.46
CA GLY A 232 8.09 -18.07 19.73
C GLY A 232 7.12 -17.58 18.65
N LEU A 233 7.61 -17.28 17.43
CA LEU A 233 6.74 -16.92 16.32
C LEU A 233 6.16 -18.18 15.65
N LYS A 234 4.89 -18.11 15.25
CA LYS A 234 4.24 -19.18 14.47
C LYS A 234 4.60 -19.02 12.99
N VAL A 235 5.68 -19.67 12.59
CA VAL A 235 6.25 -19.61 11.22
C VAL A 235 6.58 -21.02 10.79
N ASP A 236 6.07 -21.46 9.66
CA ASP A 236 6.31 -22.76 9.08
C ASP A 236 6.84 -22.67 7.65
N GLY A 237 7.49 -23.72 7.18
CA GLY A 237 8.08 -23.83 5.84
C GLY A 237 9.52 -24.41 5.90
N PRO A 238 10.27 -24.31 4.78
CA PRO A 238 9.78 -23.78 3.49
C PRO A 238 8.71 -24.65 2.86
N PHE A 239 7.78 -24.01 2.15
CA PHE A 239 6.74 -24.69 1.38
C PHE A 239 6.96 -24.49 -0.12
N SER A 240 6.64 -25.49 -0.90
CA SER A 240 6.67 -25.43 -2.35
C SER A 240 5.60 -24.46 -2.86
N ALA A 241 6.00 -23.46 -3.68
CA ALA A 241 5.14 -22.36 -4.08
C ALA A 241 4.01 -22.79 -5.03
N ASP A 242 4.24 -23.82 -5.85
CA ASP A 242 3.28 -24.34 -6.83
C ASP A 242 2.03 -24.95 -6.19
N THR A 243 2.18 -25.58 -5.04
CA THR A 243 1.09 -26.29 -4.35
C THR A 243 0.58 -25.56 -3.11
N PHE A 244 1.32 -24.59 -2.59
CA PHE A 244 0.96 -23.92 -1.33
C PHE A 244 -0.40 -23.20 -1.39
N PHE A 245 -0.73 -22.54 -2.51
CA PHE A 245 -1.95 -21.74 -2.63
C PHE A 245 -3.23 -22.56 -2.84
N LEU A 246 -3.14 -23.90 -2.81
CA LEU A 246 -4.34 -24.76 -2.77
C LEU A 246 -5.14 -24.48 -1.50
N LYS A 247 -6.49 -24.44 -1.62
CA LYS A 247 -7.40 -24.09 -0.53
C LYS A 247 -7.14 -24.84 0.78
N LYS A 248 -6.78 -26.12 0.71
CA LYS A 248 -6.48 -26.96 1.88
C LYS A 248 -5.25 -26.49 2.66
N ASN A 249 -4.24 -25.96 1.95
CA ASN A 249 -2.95 -25.59 2.55
C ASN A 249 -2.99 -24.20 3.18
N ILE A 250 -3.70 -23.23 2.56
CA ILE A 250 -3.76 -21.85 3.05
C ILE A 250 -4.60 -21.66 4.30
N LYS A 251 -5.51 -22.59 4.65
CA LYS A 251 -6.46 -22.47 5.78
C LYS A 251 -5.81 -22.21 7.14
N ASN A 252 -4.60 -22.71 7.35
CA ASN A 252 -3.90 -22.64 8.64
C ASN A 252 -3.10 -21.36 8.82
N TYR A 253 -2.98 -20.53 7.79
CA TYR A 253 -2.14 -19.35 7.76
C TYR A 253 -2.93 -18.09 7.44
N ASN A 254 -2.44 -16.96 7.94
CA ASN A 254 -2.99 -15.64 7.62
C ASN A 254 -1.94 -14.73 6.97
N LEU A 255 -0.71 -15.23 6.82
CA LEU A 255 0.38 -14.58 6.12
C LEU A 255 1.18 -15.59 5.30
N VAL A 256 1.58 -15.20 4.09
CA VAL A 256 2.57 -15.92 3.28
C VAL A 256 3.73 -14.99 3.01
N LEU A 257 4.94 -15.43 3.33
CA LEU A 257 6.17 -14.77 2.90
C LEU A 257 6.70 -15.49 1.65
N GLY A 258 6.71 -14.78 0.51
CA GLY A 258 7.39 -15.28 -0.69
C GLY A 258 8.75 -14.64 -0.87
N MET A 259 9.57 -15.25 -1.71
CA MET A 259 10.94 -14.77 -1.94
C MET A 259 10.97 -13.62 -2.95
N TYR A 260 10.01 -13.55 -3.87
CA TYR A 260 9.91 -12.48 -4.86
C TYR A 260 8.45 -12.08 -5.14
N HIS A 261 8.31 -10.93 -5.80
CA HIS A 261 7.04 -10.23 -6.00
C HIS A 261 5.96 -11.13 -6.61
N ASP A 262 6.18 -11.68 -7.81
CA ASP A 262 5.12 -12.39 -8.53
C ASP A 262 4.83 -13.78 -7.96
N GLN A 263 5.75 -14.36 -7.17
CA GLN A 263 5.53 -15.63 -6.48
C GLN A 263 4.30 -15.59 -5.58
N VAL A 264 4.00 -14.44 -5.01
CA VAL A 264 2.86 -14.29 -4.09
C VAL A 264 1.76 -13.36 -4.64
N LEU A 265 2.10 -12.37 -5.48
CA LEU A 265 1.08 -11.46 -5.99
C LEU A 265 0.22 -12.08 -7.09
N ALA A 266 0.77 -12.91 -7.95
CA ALA A 266 -0.02 -13.59 -8.96
C ALA A 266 -1.09 -14.50 -8.32
N PRO A 267 -0.76 -15.43 -7.39
CA PRO A 267 -1.76 -16.25 -6.72
C PRO A 267 -2.80 -15.43 -5.94
N ILE A 268 -2.38 -14.40 -5.22
CA ILE A 268 -3.30 -13.58 -4.42
C ILE A 268 -4.30 -12.84 -5.31
N LYS A 269 -3.86 -12.32 -6.45
CA LYS A 269 -4.75 -11.65 -7.40
C LYS A 269 -5.73 -12.63 -8.06
N THR A 270 -5.29 -13.85 -8.35
CA THR A 270 -6.16 -14.91 -8.84
C THR A 270 -7.23 -15.29 -7.82
N LEU A 271 -6.85 -15.39 -6.53
CA LEU A 271 -7.78 -15.81 -5.46
C LEU A 271 -8.75 -14.71 -5.03
N PHE A 272 -8.30 -13.45 -5.00
CA PHE A 272 -9.04 -12.35 -4.36
C PHE A 272 -9.28 -11.14 -5.26
N ASN A 273 -8.85 -11.17 -6.54
CA ASN A 273 -8.95 -10.05 -7.48
C ASN A 273 -8.37 -8.74 -6.86
N PHE A 274 -9.14 -7.64 -6.88
CA PHE A 274 -8.76 -6.35 -6.29
C PHE A 274 -9.16 -6.19 -4.81
N LYS A 275 -9.55 -7.28 -4.13
CA LYS A 275 -9.96 -7.26 -2.71
C LYS A 275 -8.76 -7.29 -1.76
N ALA A 276 -7.71 -6.56 -2.10
CA ALA A 276 -6.51 -6.41 -1.28
C ALA A 276 -6.01 -4.97 -1.30
N ILE A 277 -5.25 -4.61 -0.29
CA ILE A 277 -4.63 -3.29 -0.16
C ILE A 277 -3.14 -3.43 0.11
N ASN A 278 -2.36 -2.50 -0.41
CA ASN A 278 -0.93 -2.45 -0.16
C ASN A 278 -0.65 -1.59 1.08
N ILE A 279 -0.18 -2.22 2.14
CA ILE A 279 0.26 -1.55 3.37
C ILE A 279 1.78 -1.52 3.39
N THR A 280 2.37 -0.36 3.68
CA THR A 280 3.81 -0.25 3.91
C THR A 280 4.11 -0.28 5.40
N ILE A 281 4.79 -1.33 5.85
CA ILE A 281 5.30 -1.47 7.22
C ILE A 281 6.72 -0.87 7.26
N GLY A 282 7.12 -0.31 8.40
CA GLY A 282 8.46 0.29 8.61
C GLY A 282 8.51 1.80 8.41
N LEU A 283 7.43 2.43 7.95
CA LEU A 283 7.26 3.88 8.01
C LEU A 283 6.81 4.31 9.44
N PRO A 284 7.09 5.56 9.86
CA PRO A 284 6.67 6.06 11.18
C PRO A 284 5.16 6.33 11.29
N PHE A 285 4.37 5.87 10.35
CA PHE A 285 2.91 5.96 10.28
C PHE A 285 2.35 4.83 9.40
N ILE A 286 1.06 4.57 9.51
CA ILE A 286 0.38 3.61 8.63
C ILE A 286 0.17 4.26 7.27
N ARG A 287 0.73 3.67 6.24
CA ARG A 287 0.53 4.07 4.86
C ARG A 287 -0.16 2.95 4.10
N ILE A 288 -1.21 3.32 3.37
CA ILE A 288 -2.01 2.42 2.53
C ILE A 288 -2.02 2.98 1.11
N SER A 289 -1.85 2.11 0.15
CA SER A 289 -2.06 2.42 -1.27
C SER A 289 -3.10 1.46 -1.83
N PRO A 290 -4.16 1.95 -2.45
CA PRO A 290 -5.00 1.12 -3.28
C PRO A 290 -4.18 0.45 -4.38
N ASP A 291 -4.56 -0.76 -4.75
CA ASP A 291 -3.78 -1.60 -5.67
C ASP A 291 -4.13 -1.28 -7.14
N HIS A 292 -3.87 -0.04 -7.55
CA HIS A 292 -4.00 0.40 -8.94
C HIS A 292 -2.98 1.48 -9.30
N GLY A 293 -2.61 1.54 -10.57
CA GLY A 293 -1.78 2.61 -11.16
C GLY A 293 -2.61 3.82 -11.61
N PRO A 294 -1.99 4.81 -12.27
CA PRO A 294 -2.69 5.95 -12.84
C PRO A 294 -3.73 5.58 -13.89
N ASN A 295 -3.55 4.49 -14.62
CA ASN A 295 -4.44 3.94 -15.65
C ASN A 295 -4.91 4.99 -16.66
N SER A 296 -3.94 5.63 -17.33
CA SER A 296 -4.17 6.76 -18.24
C SER A 296 -5.26 6.51 -19.30
N ASP A 297 -5.38 5.27 -19.76
CA ASP A 297 -6.38 4.89 -20.78
C ASP A 297 -7.81 4.88 -20.27
N MET A 298 -8.02 4.89 -18.97
CA MET A 298 -9.34 4.90 -18.31
C MET A 298 -9.73 6.26 -17.76
N VAL A 299 -8.81 7.24 -17.75
CA VAL A 299 -9.05 8.57 -17.18
C VAL A 299 -10.22 9.26 -17.86
N GLY A 300 -11.18 9.74 -17.08
CA GLY A 300 -12.38 10.43 -17.55
C GLY A 300 -13.46 9.53 -18.16
N LYS A 301 -13.27 8.21 -18.21
CA LYS A 301 -14.22 7.26 -18.83
C LYS A 301 -15.27 6.67 -17.88
N ASN A 302 -15.15 6.94 -16.60
CA ASN A 302 -16.03 6.41 -15.54
C ASN A 302 -16.13 4.87 -15.48
N LYS A 303 -15.05 4.15 -15.85
CA LYS A 303 -14.98 2.68 -15.90
C LYS A 303 -14.08 2.07 -14.85
N SER A 304 -13.44 2.88 -13.98
CA SER A 304 -12.48 2.39 -12.98
C SER A 304 -13.17 1.59 -11.88
N ASP A 305 -12.54 0.50 -11.43
CA ASP A 305 -13.00 -0.28 -10.29
C ASP A 305 -12.53 0.38 -8.97
N PRO A 306 -13.45 0.82 -8.10
CA PRO A 306 -13.11 1.45 -6.84
C PRO A 306 -12.85 0.46 -5.69
N SER A 307 -12.97 -0.84 -5.92
CA SER A 307 -12.97 -1.89 -4.87
C SER A 307 -11.78 -1.78 -3.93
N SER A 308 -10.56 -1.62 -4.46
CA SER A 308 -9.36 -1.53 -3.63
C SER A 308 -9.39 -0.32 -2.67
N PHE A 309 -9.95 0.82 -3.10
CA PHE A 309 -10.12 1.98 -2.23
C PHE A 309 -11.21 1.74 -1.17
N PHE A 310 -12.31 1.07 -1.52
CA PHE A 310 -13.34 0.68 -0.54
C PHE A 310 -12.74 -0.22 0.54
N TYR A 311 -11.92 -1.21 0.18
CA TYR A 311 -11.20 -2.05 1.14
C TYR A 311 -10.20 -1.26 2.00
N ALA A 312 -9.51 -0.27 1.42
CA ALA A 312 -8.63 0.61 2.17
C ALA A 312 -9.39 1.41 3.24
N MET A 313 -10.53 1.98 2.88
CA MET A 313 -11.38 2.72 3.81
C MET A 313 -12.00 1.82 4.89
N GLU A 314 -12.44 0.62 4.52
CA GLU A 314 -12.94 -0.38 5.47
C GLU A 314 -11.86 -0.79 6.47
N PHE A 315 -10.64 -1.06 5.99
CA PHE A 315 -9.49 -1.35 6.84
C PHE A 315 -9.23 -0.22 7.84
N VAL A 316 -9.12 1.03 7.37
CA VAL A 316 -8.86 2.18 8.24
C VAL A 316 -9.96 2.39 9.26
N ASN A 317 -11.22 2.14 8.90
CA ASN A 317 -12.36 2.25 9.81
C ASN A 317 -12.35 1.22 10.96
N ARG A 318 -11.59 0.12 10.83
CA ARG A 318 -11.38 -0.89 11.89
C ARG A 318 -10.21 -0.55 12.81
N LEU A 319 -9.33 0.37 12.43
CA LEU A 319 -8.22 0.81 13.28
C LEU A 319 -8.76 1.70 14.42
N ASN A 320 -8.32 1.44 15.64
CA ASN A 320 -8.63 2.23 16.83
C ASN A 320 -7.60 3.33 17.06
#